data_df105851d235337112f39c2c368d153f
#
_entry.id   df105851d235337112f39c2c368d153f
#
_cell.length_a   1.000
_cell.length_b   1.000
_cell.length_c   1.000
_cell.angle_alpha   90.00
_cell.angle_beta   90.00
_cell.angle_gamma   90.00
#
_symmetry.space_group_name_H-M   'P 1'
#
loop_
_entity.id
_entity.type
_entity.pdbx_description
1 polymer ?
#
loop_
_entity_poly.entity_id
_entity_poly.type
_entity_poly.pdbx_seq_one_letter_code
_entity_poly.pdbx_strand_id
1 'polypeptide(L)'
;MSHLSVRQSMFSRLGPMTLGQISVACSAIAAVWLTVASVHAELIALAAATAVVIVGHAGRVLAGQRAATAVEWGLVGCGMLAEFAVYAGIAAAADLHAEAQLGLTGSSLNGTFVAGLGGAGTAGIWRLAIIAVILTVLIAMTDICVHGPALSGTRLRLFGPPGDVRLPAACAAVMVSGARAAFLVVFILGAAALGATIIDGTRQRSDRGQLRGYRGDGRIAIWIGKWVDGKVPPVPLLVVGLLVTGVLTALGLRNLPGILLLTPVEAMLLAAFASWHPHDGRSDWLVPPLLQATEYVFLAEIGYVGHVWPPLTFAVVAVVGLRHLDLAHRARGNLADGIDRRGFGWEGRMLIAGIAAAVGIVPVAYTALALYLWWRVGRDWITGWSARHPAINR
;
A
#
# COMPACT_ATOMS: atom_id res chain seq x y z
N MET A 1 -13.72 -13.11 38.10
CA MET A 1 -14.17 -11.95 37.27
C MET A 1 -13.29 -10.66 37.39
N SER A 2 -12.28 -10.62 38.23
CA SER A 2 -11.49 -9.40 38.54
C SER A 2 -10.28 -9.11 37.60
N HIS A 3 -9.76 -10.11 36.90
CA HIS A 3 -8.58 -9.89 36.03
C HIS A 3 -8.87 -9.28 34.64
N LEU A 4 -10.10 -9.39 34.15
CA LEU A 4 -10.52 -8.76 32.89
C LEU A 4 -10.77 -7.25 33.04
N SER A 5 -11.21 -6.80 34.24
CA SER A 5 -11.50 -5.38 34.49
C SER A 5 -10.23 -4.51 34.60
N VAL A 6 -9.14 -5.06 35.09
CA VAL A 6 -7.86 -4.33 35.23
C VAL A 6 -7.20 -4.13 33.86
N ARG A 7 -7.27 -5.13 32.95
CA ARG A 7 -6.76 -4.97 31.58
C ARG A 7 -7.55 -3.92 30.77
N GLN A 8 -8.87 -3.85 30.92
CA GLN A 8 -9.66 -2.80 30.27
C GLN A 8 -9.31 -1.39 30.77
N SER A 9 -8.92 -1.22 32.04
CA SER A 9 -8.61 0.10 32.60
C SER A 9 -7.27 0.66 32.10
N MET A 10 -6.29 -0.16 31.75
CA MET A 10 -4.98 0.31 31.30
C MET A 10 -5.01 0.81 29.84
N PHE A 11 -5.69 0.09 28.95
CA PHE A 11 -5.85 0.50 27.56
C PHE A 11 -6.89 1.61 27.37
N SER A 12 -7.88 1.74 28.25
CA SER A 12 -8.86 2.83 28.17
C SER A 12 -8.30 4.21 28.48
N ARG A 13 -7.14 4.29 29.15
CA ARG A 13 -6.42 5.56 29.39
C ARG A 13 -5.62 6.00 28.18
N LEU A 14 -5.23 5.07 27.30
CA LEU A 14 -4.52 5.39 26.06
C LEU A 14 -5.55 5.68 24.96
N GLY A 15 -5.38 6.80 24.28
CA GLY A 15 -6.20 7.11 23.10
C GLY A 15 -5.89 6.14 21.95
N PRO A 16 -6.87 5.85 21.06
CA PRO A 16 -6.62 4.96 19.91
C PRO A 16 -5.43 5.39 19.05
N MET A 17 -5.22 6.69 18.86
CA MET A 17 -4.08 7.22 18.12
C MET A 17 -2.73 6.98 18.81
N THR A 18 -2.69 7.04 20.14
CA THR A 18 -1.48 6.68 20.89
C THR A 18 -1.11 5.22 20.66
N LEU A 19 -2.11 4.32 20.60
CA LEU A 19 -1.89 2.94 20.24
C LEU A 19 -1.39 2.77 18.79
N GLY A 20 -1.91 3.55 17.85
CA GLY A 20 -1.38 3.60 16.48
C GLY A 20 0.09 4.03 16.44
N GLN A 21 0.46 5.07 17.17
CA GLN A 21 1.85 5.52 17.28
C GLN A 21 2.76 4.48 17.91
N ILE A 22 2.30 3.80 18.96
CA ILE A 22 3.02 2.67 19.58
C ILE A 22 3.21 1.54 18.55
N SER A 23 2.21 1.25 17.74
CA SER A 23 2.30 0.26 16.67
C SER A 23 3.41 0.61 15.67
N VAL A 24 3.51 1.87 15.22
CA VAL A 24 4.59 2.34 14.34
C VAL A 24 5.94 2.25 15.04
N ALA A 25 6.04 2.62 16.30
CA ALA A 25 7.29 2.51 17.07
C ALA A 25 7.75 1.06 17.20
N CYS A 26 6.84 0.13 17.52
CA CYS A 26 7.15 -1.31 17.56
C CYS A 26 7.63 -1.84 16.21
N SER A 27 7.04 -1.39 15.11
CA SER A 27 7.47 -1.81 13.77
C SER A 27 8.84 -1.24 13.38
N ALA A 28 9.14 -0.01 13.78
CA ALA A 28 10.47 0.57 13.62
C ALA A 28 11.51 -0.22 14.41
N ILE A 29 11.19 -0.63 15.64
CA ILE A 29 12.02 -1.53 16.44
C ILE A 29 12.22 -2.86 15.70
N ALA A 30 11.15 -3.48 15.21
CA ALA A 30 11.25 -4.73 14.44
C ALA A 30 12.18 -4.55 13.22
N ALA A 31 11.99 -3.48 12.45
CA ALA A 31 12.80 -3.18 11.28
C ALA A 31 14.30 -3.02 11.62
N VAL A 32 14.62 -2.28 12.68
CA VAL A 32 16.00 -2.09 13.14
C VAL A 32 16.62 -3.41 13.61
N TRP A 33 15.90 -4.20 14.41
CA TRP A 33 16.43 -5.47 14.90
C TRP A 33 16.61 -6.51 13.79
N LEU A 34 15.80 -6.48 12.73
CA LEU A 34 16.01 -7.33 11.56
C LEU A 34 17.36 -7.05 10.88
N THR A 35 17.89 -5.83 10.98
CA THR A 35 19.23 -5.51 10.42
C THR A 35 20.39 -6.04 11.26
N VAL A 36 20.12 -6.59 12.45
CA VAL A 36 21.14 -7.20 13.31
C VAL A 36 21.09 -8.71 13.11
N ALA A 37 22.03 -9.28 12.36
CA ALA A 37 22.06 -10.72 12.02
C ALA A 37 22.36 -11.60 13.25
N SER A 38 21.35 -11.80 14.10
CA SER A 38 21.43 -12.74 15.23
C SER A 38 20.04 -13.31 15.55
N VAL A 39 20.00 -14.54 16.04
CA VAL A 39 18.75 -15.21 16.45
C VAL A 39 17.99 -14.40 17.51
N HIS A 40 18.70 -13.78 18.44
CA HIS A 40 18.08 -12.94 19.47
C HIS A 40 17.43 -11.69 18.86
N ALA A 41 18.08 -11.07 17.88
CA ALA A 41 17.56 -9.91 17.18
C ALA A 41 16.28 -10.26 16.38
N GLU A 42 16.27 -11.40 15.70
CA GLU A 42 15.11 -11.89 14.97
C GLU A 42 13.95 -12.22 15.91
N LEU A 43 14.21 -12.80 17.09
CA LEU A 43 13.19 -13.02 18.12
C LEU A 43 12.61 -11.71 18.66
N ILE A 44 13.43 -10.68 18.85
CA ILE A 44 12.96 -9.35 19.24
C ILE A 44 12.10 -8.74 18.13
N ALA A 45 12.52 -8.88 16.87
CA ALA A 45 11.74 -8.41 15.72
C ALA A 45 10.38 -9.11 15.64
N LEU A 46 10.34 -10.42 15.83
CA LEU A 46 9.09 -11.19 15.86
C LEU A 46 8.18 -10.77 17.02
N ALA A 47 8.74 -10.57 18.20
CA ALA A 47 7.99 -10.09 19.37
C ALA A 47 7.42 -8.68 19.12
N ALA A 48 8.22 -7.78 18.55
CA ALA A 48 7.81 -6.43 18.19
C ALA A 48 6.72 -6.44 17.10
N ALA A 49 6.85 -7.27 16.06
CA ALA A 49 5.82 -7.44 15.03
C ALA A 49 4.50 -8.00 15.60
N THR A 50 4.58 -8.92 16.57
CA THR A 50 3.42 -9.43 17.28
C THR A 50 2.76 -8.34 18.14
N ALA A 51 3.56 -7.50 18.79
CA ALA A 51 3.07 -6.34 19.54
C ALA A 51 2.34 -5.35 18.63
N VAL A 52 2.81 -5.12 17.40
CA VAL A 52 2.12 -4.29 16.37
C VAL A 52 0.69 -4.80 16.16
N VAL A 53 0.52 -6.11 16.00
CA VAL A 53 -0.80 -6.72 15.78
C VAL A 53 -1.72 -6.52 16.99
N ILE A 54 -1.22 -6.81 18.19
CA ILE A 54 -2.01 -6.70 19.43
C ILE A 54 -2.43 -5.25 19.67
N VAL A 55 -1.48 -4.32 19.58
CA VAL A 55 -1.71 -2.89 19.83
C VAL A 55 -2.61 -2.29 18.74
N GLY A 56 -2.37 -2.64 17.48
CA GLY A 56 -3.20 -2.22 16.36
C GLY A 56 -4.64 -2.72 16.47
N HIS A 57 -4.84 -3.98 16.87
CA HIS A 57 -6.17 -4.53 17.12
C HIS A 57 -6.86 -3.82 18.29
N ALA A 58 -6.18 -3.61 19.41
CA ALA A 58 -6.74 -2.88 20.55
C ALA A 58 -7.14 -1.44 20.15
N GLY A 59 -6.33 -0.77 19.35
CA GLY A 59 -6.64 0.56 18.80
C GLY A 59 -7.92 0.58 17.98
N ARG A 60 -8.10 -0.41 17.09
CA ARG A 60 -9.32 -0.53 16.27
C ARG A 60 -10.58 -0.81 17.09
N VAL A 61 -10.49 -1.69 18.08
CA VAL A 61 -11.60 -1.96 18.98
C VAL A 61 -12.04 -0.71 19.74
N LEU A 62 -11.09 0.05 20.28
CA LEU A 62 -11.37 1.30 20.97
C LEU A 62 -11.91 2.40 20.06
N ALA A 63 -11.42 2.48 18.81
CA ALA A 63 -11.91 3.42 17.81
C ALA A 63 -13.35 3.11 17.40
N GLY A 64 -13.67 1.83 17.16
CA GLY A 64 -15.02 1.40 16.81
C GLY A 64 -16.05 1.71 17.92
N GLN A 65 -15.64 1.65 19.19
CA GLN A 65 -16.50 2.04 20.31
C GLN A 65 -16.79 3.55 20.37
N ARG A 66 -15.92 4.38 19.80
CA ARG A 66 -16.03 5.86 19.83
C ARG A 66 -16.63 6.47 18.58
N ALA A 67 -16.99 5.66 17.59
CA ALA A 67 -17.57 6.07 16.30
C ALA A 67 -16.84 7.24 15.59
N ALA A 68 -15.51 7.34 15.75
CA ALA A 68 -14.73 8.45 15.25
C ALA A 68 -13.98 8.06 13.97
N THR A 69 -14.59 8.29 12.80
CA THR A 69 -14.04 7.97 11.47
C THR A 69 -12.62 8.49 11.22
N ALA A 70 -12.28 9.62 11.82
CA ALA A 70 -10.95 10.22 11.69
C ALA A 70 -9.85 9.44 12.43
N VAL A 71 -10.21 8.89 13.57
CA VAL A 71 -9.30 8.06 14.38
C VAL A 71 -9.07 6.73 13.69
N GLU A 72 -10.12 6.16 13.08
CA GLU A 72 -10.01 4.93 12.29
C GLU A 72 -9.03 5.08 11.14
N TRP A 73 -9.09 6.21 10.42
CA TRP A 73 -8.15 6.49 9.35
C TRP A 73 -6.70 6.61 9.85
N GLY A 74 -6.48 7.34 10.94
CA GLY A 74 -5.15 7.43 11.54
C GLY A 74 -4.57 6.07 11.92
N LEU A 75 -5.40 5.15 12.42
CA LEU A 75 -4.99 3.79 12.75
C LEU A 75 -4.67 2.95 11.51
N VAL A 76 -5.43 3.09 10.42
CA VAL A 76 -5.11 2.44 9.14
C VAL A 76 -3.77 2.94 8.62
N GLY A 77 -3.55 4.25 8.60
CA GLY A 77 -2.28 4.84 8.18
C GLY A 77 -1.09 4.38 9.03
N CYS A 78 -1.24 4.36 10.35
CA CYS A 78 -0.21 3.82 11.25
C CYS A 78 0.08 2.33 10.99
N GLY A 79 -0.96 1.53 10.76
CA GLY A 79 -0.79 0.12 10.42
C GLY A 79 -0.05 -0.10 9.11
N MET A 80 -0.37 0.69 8.09
CA MET A 80 0.34 0.65 6.79
C MET A 80 1.80 1.05 6.93
N LEU A 81 2.08 2.13 7.67
CA LEU A 81 3.47 2.53 7.97
C LEU A 81 4.22 1.44 8.71
N ALA A 82 3.55 0.76 9.64
CA ALA A 82 4.13 -0.37 10.37
C ALA A 82 4.52 -1.52 9.43
N GLU A 83 3.64 -1.90 8.50
CA GLU A 83 3.95 -2.92 7.49
C GLU A 83 5.11 -2.50 6.59
N PHE A 84 5.08 -1.27 6.08
CA PHE A 84 6.13 -0.76 5.20
C PHE A 84 7.50 -0.72 5.90
N ALA A 85 7.53 -0.34 7.18
CA ALA A 85 8.76 -0.35 7.96
C ALA A 85 9.35 -1.76 8.10
N VAL A 86 8.52 -2.77 8.36
CA VAL A 86 8.98 -4.17 8.45
C VAL A 86 9.48 -4.68 7.09
N TYR A 87 8.77 -4.40 6.00
CA TYR A 87 9.21 -4.81 4.67
C TYR A 87 10.54 -4.15 4.28
N ALA A 88 10.70 -2.85 4.57
CA ALA A 88 11.97 -2.16 4.38
C ALA A 88 13.08 -2.74 5.25
N GLY A 89 12.77 -3.11 6.52
CA GLY A 89 13.71 -3.75 7.44
C GLY A 89 14.19 -5.10 6.92
N ILE A 90 13.29 -5.94 6.41
CA ILE A 90 13.65 -7.24 5.81
C ILE A 90 14.56 -7.03 4.59
N ALA A 91 14.23 -6.07 3.73
CA ALA A 91 15.02 -5.80 2.52
C ALA A 91 16.39 -5.20 2.87
N ALA A 92 16.46 -4.28 3.83
CA ALA A 92 17.71 -3.69 4.30
C ALA A 92 18.60 -4.71 5.02
N ALA A 93 18.01 -5.62 5.79
CA ALA A 93 18.73 -6.71 6.44
C ALA A 93 19.42 -7.61 5.42
N ALA A 94 18.72 -7.97 4.36
CA ALA A 94 19.29 -8.76 3.28
C ALA A 94 20.39 -8.03 2.51
N ASP A 95 20.27 -6.70 2.37
CA ASP A 95 21.29 -5.84 1.75
C ASP A 95 22.58 -5.81 2.60
N LEU A 96 22.44 -5.70 3.92
CA LEU A 96 23.58 -5.59 4.84
C LEU A 96 24.31 -6.93 5.07
N HIS A 97 23.60 -8.05 5.00
CA HIS A 97 24.14 -9.34 5.46
C HIS A 97 24.29 -10.38 4.36
N ALA A 98 24.16 -10.01 3.10
CA ALA A 98 24.17 -10.94 1.97
C ALA A 98 23.32 -12.19 2.26
N GLU A 99 22.28 -12.43 1.52
CA GLU A 99 21.18 -13.42 1.68
C GLU A 99 21.49 -14.75 2.41
N ALA A 100 22.76 -15.15 2.44
CA ALA A 100 23.20 -16.45 2.97
C ALA A 100 23.20 -16.56 4.53
N GLN A 101 23.02 -15.42 5.23
CA GLN A 101 23.13 -15.41 6.69
C GLN A 101 21.79 -15.21 7.41
N LEU A 102 20.72 -14.98 6.69
CA LEU A 102 19.39 -14.83 7.26
C LEU A 102 18.65 -16.17 7.27
N GLY A 103 18.38 -16.67 8.46
CA GLY A 103 17.57 -17.88 8.69
C GLY A 103 18.29 -18.98 9.45
N LEU A 104 17.58 -19.64 10.38
CA LEU A 104 18.08 -20.72 11.23
C LEU A 104 18.45 -22.01 10.44
N THR A 105 17.86 -22.20 9.29
CA THR A 105 17.96 -23.46 8.52
C THR A 105 18.88 -23.37 7.31
N GLY A 106 19.44 -22.21 7.05
CA GLY A 106 20.60 -21.99 6.16
C GLY A 106 20.60 -22.60 4.75
N SER A 107 19.55 -23.25 4.27
CA SER A 107 19.66 -23.82 2.92
C SER A 107 18.43 -24.54 2.34
N SER A 108 17.54 -25.14 3.11
CA SER A 108 16.68 -26.18 2.51
C SER A 108 15.43 -25.68 1.77
N LEU A 109 14.93 -24.49 2.08
CA LEU A 109 13.82 -23.86 1.33
C LEU A 109 14.30 -22.88 0.25
N ASN A 110 15.60 -22.60 0.20
CA ASN A 110 16.24 -21.89 -0.90
C ASN A 110 16.37 -22.75 -2.18
N GLY A 111 15.38 -23.61 -2.43
CA GLY A 111 15.27 -24.29 -3.70
C GLY A 111 15.28 -23.27 -4.85
N THR A 112 15.71 -23.69 -6.02
CA THR A 112 15.92 -22.86 -7.21
C THR A 112 14.77 -21.87 -7.51
N PHE A 113 13.54 -22.19 -7.14
CA PHE A 113 12.37 -21.34 -7.32
C PHE A 113 12.40 -20.12 -6.37
N VAL A 114 12.64 -20.33 -5.06
CA VAL A 114 12.65 -19.24 -4.07
C VAL A 114 13.87 -18.34 -4.28
N ALA A 115 15.03 -18.93 -4.59
CA ALA A 115 16.25 -18.18 -4.88
C ALA A 115 16.12 -17.29 -6.13
N GLY A 116 15.32 -17.70 -7.12
CA GLY A 116 15.06 -16.92 -8.34
C GLY A 116 14.00 -15.81 -8.18
N LEU A 117 13.24 -15.84 -7.08
CA LEU A 117 12.14 -14.92 -6.87
C LEU A 117 12.64 -13.46 -6.78
N GLY A 118 12.07 -12.55 -7.58
CA GLY A 118 12.45 -11.15 -7.64
C GLY A 118 13.73 -10.85 -8.43
N GLY A 119 14.48 -11.87 -8.84
CA GLY A 119 15.78 -11.74 -9.53
C GLY A 119 16.97 -11.86 -8.59
N ALA A 120 18.18 -11.79 -9.16
CA ALA A 120 19.41 -12.01 -8.42
C ALA A 120 19.77 -10.85 -7.48
N GLY A 121 20.47 -11.17 -6.40
CA GLY A 121 21.06 -10.21 -5.47
C GLY A 121 20.07 -9.45 -4.62
N THR A 122 20.58 -8.46 -3.92
CA THR A 122 19.82 -7.61 -2.98
C THR A 122 18.78 -6.74 -3.67
N ALA A 123 19.05 -6.30 -4.91
CA ALA A 123 18.07 -5.58 -5.74
C ALA A 123 16.80 -6.42 -5.96
N GLY A 124 16.92 -7.75 -6.05
CA GLY A 124 15.79 -8.66 -6.16
C GLY A 124 14.92 -8.63 -4.91
N ILE A 125 15.49 -8.54 -3.73
CA ILE A 125 14.74 -8.50 -2.46
C ILE A 125 13.98 -7.18 -2.31
N TRP A 126 14.58 -6.06 -2.68
CA TRP A 126 13.88 -4.77 -2.73
C TRP A 126 12.70 -4.79 -3.71
N ARG A 127 12.82 -5.53 -4.82
CA ARG A 127 11.67 -5.78 -5.72
C ARG A 127 10.54 -6.46 -4.99
N LEU A 128 10.82 -7.51 -4.26
CA LEU A 128 9.80 -8.22 -3.48
C LEU A 128 9.17 -7.29 -2.43
N ALA A 129 9.97 -6.46 -1.76
CA ALA A 129 9.46 -5.47 -0.81
C ALA A 129 8.50 -4.46 -1.48
N ILE A 130 8.83 -3.97 -2.68
CA ILE A 130 7.97 -3.05 -3.43
C ILE A 130 6.66 -3.76 -3.84
N ILE A 131 6.73 -4.99 -4.34
CA ILE A 131 5.54 -5.78 -4.68
C ILE A 131 4.68 -6.02 -3.43
N ALA A 132 5.29 -6.27 -2.26
CA ALA A 132 4.57 -6.42 -1.00
C ALA A 132 3.83 -5.13 -0.60
N VAL A 133 4.46 -3.96 -0.76
CA VAL A 133 3.80 -2.66 -0.55
C VAL A 133 2.62 -2.49 -1.49
N ILE A 134 2.82 -2.73 -2.79
CA ILE A 134 1.75 -2.62 -3.80
C ILE A 134 0.57 -3.52 -3.41
N LEU A 135 0.84 -4.79 -3.11
CA LEU A 135 -0.18 -5.75 -2.71
C LEU A 135 -0.93 -5.30 -1.44
N THR A 136 -0.21 -4.83 -0.44
CA THR A 136 -0.81 -4.32 0.81
C THR A 136 -1.72 -3.12 0.55
N VAL A 137 -1.28 -2.16 -0.26
CA VAL A 137 -2.10 -1.00 -0.63
C VAL A 137 -3.34 -1.42 -1.43
N LEU A 138 -3.18 -2.33 -2.39
CA LEU A 138 -4.31 -2.82 -3.20
C LEU A 138 -5.34 -3.56 -2.35
N ILE A 139 -4.91 -4.37 -1.37
CA ILE A 139 -5.82 -5.02 -0.41
C ILE A 139 -6.60 -3.96 0.38
N ALA A 140 -5.91 -2.98 0.95
CA ALA A 140 -6.53 -1.93 1.74
C ALA A 140 -7.49 -1.08 0.89
N MET A 141 -7.10 -0.73 -0.33
CA MET A 141 -7.96 0.02 -1.26
C MET A 141 -9.21 -0.78 -1.64
N THR A 142 -9.03 -2.05 -1.98
CA THR A 142 -10.12 -2.96 -2.32
C THR A 142 -11.10 -3.11 -1.15
N ASP A 143 -10.57 -3.27 0.07
CA ASP A 143 -11.39 -3.34 1.28
C ASP A 143 -12.19 -2.05 1.52
N ILE A 144 -11.56 -0.90 1.37
CA ILE A 144 -12.24 0.39 1.40
C ILE A 144 -13.33 0.45 0.31
N CYS A 145 -13.08 -0.04 -0.88
CA CYS A 145 -14.04 -0.04 -1.98
C CYS A 145 -15.23 -0.99 -1.75
N VAL A 146 -15.04 -2.09 -1.07
CA VAL A 146 -16.09 -3.09 -0.79
C VAL A 146 -16.90 -2.75 0.47
N HIS A 147 -16.21 -2.46 1.56
CA HIS A 147 -16.84 -2.40 2.90
C HIS A 147 -17.08 -0.98 3.41
N GLY A 148 -16.50 0.02 2.79
CA GLY A 148 -16.56 1.40 3.28
C GLY A 148 -15.52 1.72 4.35
N PRO A 149 -15.54 2.96 4.87
CA PRO A 149 -14.58 3.41 5.86
C PRO A 149 -14.82 2.81 7.24
N ALA A 150 -15.97 2.17 7.46
CA ALA A 150 -16.29 1.60 8.75
C ALA A 150 -15.44 0.34 8.98
N LEU A 151 -14.45 0.43 9.85
CA LEU A 151 -13.81 -0.73 10.48
C LEU A 151 -14.81 -1.48 11.40
N SER A 152 -16.09 -1.39 11.09
CA SER A 152 -17.18 -1.96 11.88
C SER A 152 -17.22 -3.47 11.71
N GLY A 153 -16.22 -4.13 12.23
CA GLY A 153 -16.23 -5.57 12.30
C GLY A 153 -15.33 -6.01 13.42
N THR A 154 -15.91 -6.32 14.55
CA THR A 154 -15.38 -7.22 15.59
C THR A 154 -14.99 -8.60 15.04
N ARG A 155 -15.12 -8.82 13.73
CA ARG A 155 -14.61 -10.01 13.06
C ARG A 155 -13.10 -9.86 12.95
N LEU A 156 -12.41 -10.70 13.71
CA LEU A 156 -11.01 -11.00 13.51
C LEU A 156 -10.89 -11.48 12.05
N ARG A 157 -10.64 -10.57 11.11
CA ARG A 157 -10.33 -10.96 9.75
C ARG A 157 -8.90 -11.46 9.80
N LEU A 158 -8.72 -12.78 9.85
CA LEU A 158 -7.40 -13.42 9.80
C LEU A 158 -6.52 -12.86 8.68
N PHE A 159 -7.14 -12.28 7.67
CA PHE A 159 -6.50 -11.72 6.47
C PHE A 159 -6.89 -10.26 6.20
N GLY A 160 -7.37 -9.53 7.23
CA GLY A 160 -7.80 -8.13 7.06
C GLY A 160 -6.64 -7.15 6.90
N PRO A 161 -6.89 -5.95 6.32
CA PRO A 161 -5.92 -4.87 6.37
C PRO A 161 -5.91 -4.21 7.77
N PRO A 162 -4.80 -3.60 8.17
CA PRO A 162 -3.43 -3.90 7.81
C PRO A 162 -2.81 -4.92 8.77
N GLY A 163 -2.08 -5.89 8.21
CA GLY A 163 -1.00 -6.54 8.91
C GLY A 163 -1.27 -7.56 10.00
N ASP A 164 -2.52 -7.94 10.30
CA ASP A 164 -2.80 -8.70 11.52
C ASP A 164 -2.00 -10.01 11.65
N VAL A 165 -1.90 -10.81 10.59
CA VAL A 165 -1.13 -12.08 10.62
C VAL A 165 0.13 -12.02 9.76
N ARG A 166 0.13 -11.18 8.72
CA ARG A 166 1.22 -11.11 7.74
C ARG A 166 2.55 -10.68 8.34
N LEU A 167 2.55 -9.71 9.26
CA LEU A 167 3.78 -9.22 9.87
C LEU A 167 4.49 -10.27 10.74
N PRO A 168 3.83 -10.88 11.75
CA PRO A 168 4.46 -11.95 12.52
C PRO A 168 4.87 -13.14 11.65
N ALA A 169 4.05 -13.51 10.65
CA ALA A 169 4.36 -14.59 9.73
C ALA A 169 5.59 -14.27 8.87
N ALA A 170 5.73 -13.03 8.38
CA ALA A 170 6.90 -12.60 7.65
C ALA A 170 8.16 -12.63 8.53
N CYS A 171 8.11 -12.10 9.76
CA CYS A 171 9.24 -12.15 10.69
C CYS A 171 9.62 -13.59 11.05
N ALA A 172 8.64 -14.47 11.31
CA ALA A 172 8.90 -15.89 11.53
C ALA A 172 9.53 -16.57 10.32
N ALA A 173 9.10 -16.23 9.11
CA ALA A 173 9.66 -16.78 7.88
C ALA A 173 11.09 -16.28 7.62
N VAL A 174 11.44 -15.02 8.00
CA VAL A 174 12.84 -14.55 7.98
C VAL A 174 13.70 -15.45 8.86
N MET A 175 13.27 -15.70 10.09
CA MET A 175 14.01 -16.53 11.05
C MET A 175 14.25 -17.95 10.55
N VAL A 176 13.26 -18.53 9.88
CA VAL A 176 13.34 -19.96 9.44
C VAL A 176 14.08 -20.09 8.12
N SER A 177 13.83 -19.21 7.17
CA SER A 177 14.18 -19.45 5.75
C SER A 177 14.67 -18.20 5.01
N GLY A 178 14.82 -17.06 5.69
CA GLY A 178 15.37 -15.83 5.14
C GLY A 178 14.36 -14.92 4.44
N ALA A 179 14.86 -13.80 3.91
CA ALA A 179 14.07 -12.68 3.41
C ALA A 179 13.13 -13.05 2.24
N ARG A 180 13.56 -13.89 1.31
CA ARG A 180 12.74 -14.29 0.14
C ARG A 180 11.54 -15.12 0.55
N ALA A 181 11.75 -16.04 1.50
CA ALA A 181 10.66 -16.85 2.05
C ALA A 181 9.65 -15.99 2.80
N ALA A 182 10.11 -14.97 3.52
CA ALA A 182 9.22 -14.01 4.17
C ALA A 182 8.31 -13.30 3.15
N PHE A 183 8.86 -12.80 2.06
CA PHE A 183 8.05 -12.17 1.00
C PHE A 183 7.12 -13.17 0.31
N LEU A 184 7.54 -14.41 0.11
CA LEU A 184 6.65 -15.45 -0.42
C LEU A 184 5.44 -15.68 0.49
N VAL A 185 5.65 -15.74 1.81
CA VAL A 185 4.56 -15.83 2.80
C VAL A 185 3.64 -14.61 2.72
N VAL A 186 4.22 -13.39 2.64
CA VAL A 186 3.44 -12.15 2.46
C VAL A 186 2.59 -12.21 1.20
N PHE A 187 3.13 -12.72 0.08
CA PHE A 187 2.39 -12.82 -1.19
C PHE A 187 1.27 -13.85 -1.12
N ILE A 188 1.50 -15.01 -0.54
CA ILE A 188 0.47 -16.04 -0.38
C ILE A 188 -0.69 -15.52 0.49
N LEU A 189 -0.36 -14.98 1.66
CA LEU A 189 -1.36 -14.42 2.57
C LEU A 189 -2.06 -13.19 1.98
N GLY A 190 -1.30 -12.33 1.29
CA GLY A 190 -1.84 -11.16 0.62
C GLY A 190 -2.75 -11.49 -0.55
N ALA A 191 -2.37 -12.46 -1.39
CA ALA A 191 -3.21 -12.93 -2.49
C ALA A 191 -4.50 -13.58 -1.98
N ALA A 192 -4.42 -14.37 -0.90
CA ALA A 192 -5.59 -14.94 -0.24
C ALA A 192 -6.52 -13.84 0.32
N ALA A 193 -5.96 -12.81 0.97
CA ALA A 193 -6.72 -11.67 1.48
C ALA A 193 -7.41 -10.89 0.34
N LEU A 194 -6.68 -10.59 -0.73
CA LEU A 194 -7.22 -9.88 -1.89
C LEU A 194 -8.34 -10.70 -2.55
N GLY A 195 -8.11 -11.99 -2.76
CA GLY A 195 -9.11 -12.90 -3.32
C GLY A 195 -10.37 -12.98 -2.46
N ALA A 196 -10.23 -13.09 -1.13
CA ALA A 196 -11.37 -13.08 -0.22
C ALA A 196 -12.16 -11.77 -0.30
N THR A 197 -11.47 -10.63 -0.34
CA THR A 197 -12.12 -9.31 -0.45
C THR A 197 -12.84 -9.15 -1.80
N ILE A 198 -12.25 -9.65 -2.90
CA ILE A 198 -12.90 -9.66 -4.23
C ILE A 198 -14.16 -10.53 -4.21
N ILE A 199 -14.10 -11.71 -3.62
CA ILE A 199 -15.27 -12.61 -3.48
C ILE A 199 -16.37 -11.94 -2.66
N ASP A 200 -16.01 -11.33 -1.54
CA ASP A 200 -16.98 -10.60 -0.71
C ASP A 200 -17.60 -9.41 -1.46
N GLY A 201 -16.80 -8.65 -2.19
CA GLY A 201 -17.28 -7.55 -3.02
C GLY A 201 -18.28 -7.98 -4.08
N THR A 202 -18.06 -9.15 -4.69
CA THR A 202 -18.99 -9.69 -5.68
C THR A 202 -20.30 -10.22 -5.08
N ARG A 203 -20.27 -10.68 -3.82
CA ARG A 203 -21.44 -11.22 -3.10
C ARG A 203 -22.32 -10.15 -2.46
N GLN A 204 -21.71 -9.13 -1.85
CA GLN A 204 -22.46 -8.15 -1.03
C GLN A 204 -23.24 -7.12 -1.85
N ARG A 205 -23.06 -7.06 -3.15
CA ARG A 205 -23.57 -5.97 -3.99
C ARG A 205 -25.04 -6.05 -4.37
N SER A 206 -25.75 -7.07 -3.91
CA SER A 206 -27.19 -7.14 -4.11
C SER A 206 -27.95 -6.02 -3.36
N ASP A 207 -27.40 -5.47 -2.27
CA ASP A 207 -28.14 -4.64 -1.32
C ASP A 207 -27.62 -3.23 -1.07
N ARG A 208 -26.42 -2.87 -1.56
CA ARG A 208 -25.82 -1.55 -1.22
C ARG A 208 -25.64 -0.66 -2.44
N GLY A 209 -26.46 0.39 -2.45
CA GLY A 209 -26.37 1.44 -3.45
C GLY A 209 -24.97 2.05 -3.58
N GLN A 210 -24.66 2.38 -4.79
CA GLN A 210 -23.57 3.21 -5.34
C GLN A 210 -22.44 3.60 -4.39
N LEU A 211 -21.21 3.28 -4.80
CA LEU A 211 -19.97 3.90 -4.32
C LEU A 211 -20.00 5.43 -4.59
N ARG A 212 -20.78 6.15 -3.79
CA ARG A 212 -20.78 7.62 -3.87
C ARG A 212 -19.46 8.12 -3.30
N GLY A 213 -18.59 8.68 -4.13
CA GLY A 213 -17.56 9.59 -3.66
C GLY A 213 -16.13 9.36 -4.19
N TYR A 214 -15.58 8.16 -4.29
CA TYR A 214 -14.22 7.97 -4.77
C TYR A 214 -14.19 7.14 -6.05
N ARG A 215 -13.87 7.81 -7.17
CA ARG A 215 -13.78 7.16 -8.48
C ARG A 215 -12.33 6.85 -8.87
N GLY A 216 -11.37 7.58 -8.29
CA GLY A 216 -9.95 7.44 -8.64
C GLY A 216 -9.60 7.97 -10.03
N ASP A 217 -10.59 8.42 -10.79
CA ASP A 217 -10.40 8.98 -12.12
C ASP A 217 -9.47 10.19 -12.06
N GLY A 218 -8.53 10.30 -12.99
CA GLY A 218 -7.68 11.45 -13.13
C GLY A 218 -8.42 12.66 -13.74
N ARG A 219 -7.89 13.86 -13.55
CA ARG A 219 -8.50 15.08 -14.11
C ARG A 219 -8.45 15.10 -15.63
N ILE A 220 -7.34 14.66 -16.19
CA ILE A 220 -7.12 14.58 -17.65
C ILE A 220 -8.02 13.49 -18.21
N ALA A 221 -8.10 12.33 -17.57
CA ALA A 221 -8.97 11.24 -17.96
C ALA A 221 -10.45 11.66 -17.96
N ILE A 222 -10.92 12.37 -16.92
CA ILE A 222 -12.29 12.92 -16.88
C ILE A 222 -12.51 13.94 -18.00
N TRP A 223 -11.53 14.80 -18.28
CA TRP A 223 -11.64 15.82 -19.32
C TRP A 223 -11.71 15.17 -20.71
N ILE A 224 -10.83 14.24 -21.01
CA ILE A 224 -10.85 13.47 -22.27
C ILE A 224 -12.13 12.64 -22.38
N GLY A 225 -12.55 11.99 -21.28
CA GLY A 225 -13.72 11.15 -21.21
C GLY A 225 -15.02 11.85 -21.65
N LYS A 226 -15.11 13.16 -21.46
CA LYS A 226 -16.25 13.97 -21.95
C LYS A 226 -16.40 14.01 -23.47
N TRP A 227 -15.32 13.72 -24.19
CA TRP A 227 -15.28 13.69 -25.66
C TRP A 227 -15.55 12.29 -26.22
N VAL A 228 -15.55 11.30 -25.35
CA VAL A 228 -15.70 9.89 -25.72
C VAL A 228 -17.01 9.37 -25.15
N ASP A 229 -17.94 9.04 -26.04
CA ASP A 229 -19.22 8.44 -25.67
C ASP A 229 -18.99 6.96 -25.31
N GLY A 230 -18.45 6.69 -24.09
CA GLY A 230 -17.96 5.39 -23.69
C GLY A 230 -19.07 4.37 -23.50
N LYS A 231 -19.09 3.34 -24.34
CA LYS A 231 -20.00 2.17 -24.23
C LYS A 231 -19.30 0.91 -23.72
N VAL A 232 -18.02 1.03 -23.34
CA VAL A 232 -17.19 -0.12 -22.95
C VAL A 232 -17.19 -0.27 -21.42
N PRO A 233 -17.39 -1.48 -20.88
CA PRO A 233 -17.32 -1.71 -19.43
C PRO A 233 -15.94 -1.29 -18.89
N PRO A 234 -15.87 -0.51 -17.79
CA PRO A 234 -14.61 0.08 -17.33
C PRO A 234 -13.59 -0.95 -16.87
N VAL A 235 -14.01 -1.99 -16.15
CA VAL A 235 -13.08 -2.96 -15.55
C VAL A 235 -12.27 -3.77 -16.57
N PRO A 236 -12.87 -4.39 -17.63
CA PRO A 236 -12.09 -5.07 -18.66
C PRO A 236 -11.10 -4.13 -19.35
N LEU A 237 -11.50 -2.89 -19.61
CA LEU A 237 -10.66 -1.90 -20.26
C LEU A 237 -9.44 -1.53 -19.39
N LEU A 238 -9.63 -1.35 -18.09
CA LEU A 238 -8.55 -1.05 -17.18
C LEU A 238 -7.61 -2.25 -16.92
N VAL A 239 -8.14 -3.47 -16.97
CA VAL A 239 -7.29 -4.68 -16.94
C VAL A 239 -6.39 -4.73 -18.17
N VAL A 240 -6.95 -4.47 -19.35
CA VAL A 240 -6.15 -4.35 -20.59
C VAL A 240 -5.13 -3.21 -20.46
N GLY A 241 -5.54 -2.05 -19.94
CA GLY A 241 -4.65 -0.92 -19.71
C GLY A 241 -3.48 -1.26 -18.78
N LEU A 242 -3.73 -1.94 -17.68
CA LEU A 242 -2.69 -2.39 -16.77
C LEU A 242 -1.68 -3.33 -17.46
N LEU A 243 -2.16 -4.29 -18.26
CA LEU A 243 -1.30 -5.20 -18.99
C LEU A 243 -0.50 -4.48 -20.08
N VAL A 244 -1.14 -3.60 -20.85
CA VAL A 244 -0.47 -2.80 -21.88
C VAL A 244 0.56 -1.86 -21.28
N THR A 245 0.22 -1.17 -20.19
CA THR A 245 1.16 -0.33 -19.43
C THR A 245 2.41 -1.12 -19.03
N GLY A 246 2.25 -2.30 -18.43
CA GLY A 246 3.39 -3.15 -18.05
C GLY A 246 4.25 -3.55 -19.26
N VAL A 247 3.62 -3.98 -20.35
CA VAL A 247 4.35 -4.36 -21.58
C VAL A 247 5.05 -3.17 -22.21
N LEU A 248 4.38 -2.03 -22.37
CA LEU A 248 4.99 -0.83 -22.97
C LEU A 248 6.14 -0.30 -22.12
N THR A 249 5.99 -0.30 -20.78
CA THR A 249 7.07 0.11 -19.88
C THR A 249 8.27 -0.81 -20.03
N ALA A 250 8.07 -2.12 -20.01
CA ALA A 250 9.14 -3.10 -20.16
C ALA A 250 9.84 -2.99 -21.53
N LEU A 251 9.11 -2.73 -22.62
CA LEU A 251 9.67 -2.53 -23.95
C LEU A 251 10.42 -1.19 -24.06
N GLY A 252 9.85 -0.12 -23.52
CA GLY A 252 10.43 1.21 -23.53
C GLY A 252 11.77 1.27 -22.80
N LEU A 253 11.84 0.59 -21.67
CA LEU A 253 13.05 0.51 -20.85
C LEU A 253 14.16 -0.31 -21.51
N ARG A 254 13.84 -1.27 -22.37
CA ARG A 254 14.85 -2.13 -23.04
C ARG A 254 15.40 -1.51 -24.32
N ASN A 255 14.54 -0.92 -25.15
CA ASN A 255 14.90 -0.66 -26.54
C ASN A 255 14.53 0.75 -27.06
N LEU A 256 13.53 1.41 -26.50
CA LEU A 256 12.92 2.60 -27.09
C LEU A 256 12.44 3.60 -26.00
N PRO A 257 13.32 4.46 -25.46
CA PRO A 257 12.93 5.38 -24.38
C PRO A 257 11.74 6.29 -24.72
N GLY A 258 11.48 6.58 -25.99
CA GLY A 258 10.30 7.34 -26.42
C GLY A 258 8.96 6.65 -26.10
N ILE A 259 8.94 5.32 -25.98
CA ILE A 259 7.73 4.57 -25.59
C ILE A 259 7.33 4.91 -24.13
N LEU A 260 8.29 5.25 -23.28
CA LEU A 260 8.03 5.63 -21.90
C LEU A 260 7.19 6.89 -21.77
N LEU A 261 7.17 7.76 -22.79
CA LEU A 261 6.27 8.91 -22.85
C LEU A 261 4.88 8.53 -23.34
N LEU A 262 4.76 7.48 -24.15
CA LEU A 262 3.47 7.00 -24.64
C LEU A 262 2.71 6.22 -23.58
N THR A 263 3.41 5.53 -22.69
CA THR A 263 2.76 4.71 -21.63
C THR A 263 1.83 5.51 -20.72
N PRO A 264 2.20 6.68 -20.16
CA PRO A 264 1.24 7.50 -19.42
C PRO A 264 0.06 7.98 -20.25
N VAL A 265 0.29 8.30 -21.53
CA VAL A 265 -0.77 8.76 -22.44
C VAL A 265 -1.76 7.62 -22.71
N GLU A 266 -1.27 6.42 -22.98
CA GLU A 266 -2.09 5.21 -23.16
C GLU A 266 -2.93 4.95 -21.91
N ALA A 267 -2.32 4.93 -20.72
CA ALA A 267 -3.01 4.74 -19.46
C ALA A 267 -4.10 5.80 -19.23
N MET A 268 -3.83 7.07 -19.55
CA MET A 268 -4.80 8.16 -19.45
C MET A 268 -5.96 7.98 -20.43
N LEU A 269 -5.69 7.54 -21.65
CA LEU A 269 -6.74 7.30 -22.65
C LEU A 269 -7.67 6.17 -22.22
N LEU A 270 -7.11 5.05 -21.77
CA LEU A 270 -7.92 3.93 -21.30
C LEU A 270 -8.72 4.27 -20.04
N ALA A 271 -8.11 5.04 -19.12
CA ALA A 271 -8.82 5.57 -17.98
C ALA A 271 -9.93 6.57 -18.39
N ALA A 272 -9.71 7.38 -19.43
CA ALA A 272 -10.73 8.30 -19.95
C ALA A 272 -11.94 7.56 -20.49
N PHE A 273 -11.73 6.50 -21.25
CA PHE A 273 -12.82 5.63 -21.72
C PHE A 273 -13.59 5.01 -20.55
N ALA A 274 -12.88 4.60 -19.50
CA ALA A 274 -13.48 4.05 -18.29
C ALA A 274 -14.24 5.11 -17.46
N SER A 275 -13.74 6.35 -17.40
CA SER A 275 -14.29 7.42 -16.55
C SER A 275 -15.61 7.99 -17.06
N TRP A 276 -15.91 7.87 -18.37
CA TRP A 276 -17.15 8.34 -18.95
C TRP A 276 -18.36 7.47 -18.54
N HIS A 277 -18.13 6.22 -18.17
CA HIS A 277 -19.20 5.32 -17.76
C HIS A 277 -19.61 5.60 -16.30
N PRO A 278 -20.92 5.66 -15.97
CA PRO A 278 -21.33 5.66 -14.57
C PRO A 278 -20.80 4.37 -13.92
N HIS A 279 -20.11 4.50 -12.78
CA HIS A 279 -19.55 3.35 -12.07
C HIS A 279 -20.63 2.67 -11.22
N ASP A 280 -21.69 2.23 -11.85
CA ASP A 280 -22.85 1.54 -11.25
C ASP A 280 -22.86 0.04 -11.57
N GLY A 281 -21.95 -0.41 -12.40
CA GLY A 281 -21.78 -1.82 -12.79
C GLY A 281 -21.34 -2.71 -11.61
N ARG A 282 -21.61 -4.01 -11.72
CA ARG A 282 -21.36 -5.00 -10.64
C ARG A 282 -19.91 -5.10 -10.21
N SER A 283 -18.95 -4.75 -11.04
CA SER A 283 -17.52 -4.85 -10.79
C SER A 283 -16.81 -3.49 -10.72
N ASP A 284 -17.53 -2.37 -10.87
CA ASP A 284 -16.91 -1.04 -11.02
C ASP A 284 -16.22 -0.52 -9.77
N TRP A 285 -16.44 -1.16 -8.63
CA TRP A 285 -15.68 -0.94 -7.41
C TRP A 285 -14.20 -1.34 -7.56
N LEU A 286 -13.85 -2.13 -8.58
CA LEU A 286 -12.46 -2.46 -8.92
C LEU A 286 -11.75 -1.34 -9.71
N VAL A 287 -12.47 -0.35 -10.23
CA VAL A 287 -11.89 0.73 -11.03
C VAL A 287 -10.78 1.46 -10.29
N PRO A 288 -10.98 1.99 -9.06
CA PRO A 288 -9.91 2.67 -8.34
C PRO A 288 -8.67 1.79 -8.05
N PRO A 289 -8.80 0.54 -7.55
CA PRO A 289 -7.65 -0.33 -7.38
C PRO A 289 -6.88 -0.62 -8.67
N LEU A 290 -7.57 -0.79 -9.81
CA LEU A 290 -6.92 -1.06 -11.09
C LEU A 290 -6.14 0.14 -11.61
N LEU A 291 -6.71 1.35 -11.54
CA LEU A 291 -6.01 2.59 -11.91
C LEU A 291 -4.73 2.77 -11.09
N GLN A 292 -4.81 2.50 -9.79
CA GLN A 292 -3.65 2.61 -8.91
C GLN A 292 -2.62 1.52 -9.18
N ALA A 293 -3.05 0.29 -9.47
CA ALA A 293 -2.15 -0.78 -9.85
C ALA A 293 -1.35 -0.40 -11.11
N THR A 294 -1.99 0.24 -12.09
CA THR A 294 -1.33 0.75 -13.31
C THR A 294 -0.22 1.75 -12.97
N GLU A 295 -0.49 2.71 -12.10
CA GLU A 295 0.51 3.67 -11.65
C GLU A 295 1.66 2.98 -10.89
N TYR A 296 1.35 2.08 -9.96
CA TYR A 296 2.40 1.40 -9.17
C TYR A 296 3.32 0.55 -10.03
N VAL A 297 2.77 -0.21 -10.98
CA VAL A 297 3.56 -1.01 -11.91
C VAL A 297 4.49 -0.11 -12.72
N PHE A 298 3.96 0.98 -13.27
CA PHE A 298 4.75 1.94 -14.04
C PHE A 298 5.89 2.56 -13.22
N LEU A 299 5.58 3.08 -12.03
CA LEU A 299 6.58 3.69 -11.15
C LEU A 299 7.63 2.66 -10.69
N ALA A 300 7.22 1.45 -10.33
CA ALA A 300 8.15 0.41 -9.92
C ALA A 300 9.09 0.02 -11.05
N GLU A 301 8.59 -0.21 -12.25
CA GLU A 301 9.40 -0.58 -13.41
C GLU A 301 10.38 0.53 -13.81
N ILE A 302 9.91 1.79 -13.91
CA ILE A 302 10.82 2.93 -14.17
C ILE A 302 11.90 3.06 -13.11
N GLY A 303 11.55 2.88 -11.84
CA GLY A 303 12.53 2.91 -10.75
C GLY A 303 13.60 1.84 -10.91
N TYR A 304 13.21 0.66 -11.36
CA TYR A 304 14.14 -0.45 -11.58
C TYR A 304 15.10 -0.22 -12.72
N VAL A 305 14.57 0.12 -13.88
CA VAL A 305 15.37 0.18 -15.10
C VAL A 305 16.06 1.54 -15.22
N GLY A 306 15.51 2.57 -14.59
CA GLY A 306 16.17 3.86 -14.41
C GLY A 306 17.32 3.85 -13.38
N HIS A 307 17.74 2.65 -12.92
CA HIS A 307 18.80 2.48 -11.93
C HIS A 307 18.64 3.36 -10.68
N VAL A 308 17.39 3.62 -10.30
CA VAL A 308 17.10 4.33 -9.05
C VAL A 308 17.49 3.43 -7.88
N TRP A 309 18.10 4.02 -6.87
CA TRP A 309 18.38 3.32 -5.63
C TRP A 309 17.09 2.64 -5.08
N PRO A 310 17.09 1.30 -4.90
CA PRO A 310 15.85 0.55 -4.62
C PRO A 310 15.05 1.04 -3.41
N PRO A 311 15.67 1.44 -2.27
CA PRO A 311 14.95 2.07 -1.17
C PRO A 311 14.18 3.33 -1.55
N LEU A 312 14.70 4.13 -2.50
CA LEU A 312 14.03 5.33 -2.98
C LEU A 312 12.79 4.98 -3.81
N THR A 313 12.90 3.97 -4.68
CA THR A 313 11.73 3.46 -5.43
C THR A 313 10.67 2.92 -4.47
N PHE A 314 11.09 2.17 -3.44
CA PHE A 314 10.21 1.72 -2.36
C PHE A 314 9.51 2.91 -1.68
N ALA A 315 10.26 3.95 -1.29
CA ALA A 315 9.72 5.13 -0.61
C ALA A 315 8.69 5.89 -1.48
N VAL A 316 8.93 6.00 -2.79
CA VAL A 316 7.98 6.63 -3.74
C VAL A 316 6.69 5.82 -3.81
N VAL A 317 6.77 4.51 -4.04
CA VAL A 317 5.59 3.64 -4.15
C VAL A 317 4.81 3.63 -2.83
N ALA A 318 5.50 3.56 -1.69
CA ALA A 318 4.89 3.59 -0.37
C ALA A 318 4.11 4.89 -0.10
N VAL A 319 4.71 6.05 -0.39
CA VAL A 319 4.04 7.33 -0.15
C VAL A 319 2.90 7.59 -1.13
N VAL A 320 3.02 7.16 -2.38
CA VAL A 320 1.92 7.20 -3.36
C VAL A 320 0.75 6.33 -2.88
N GLY A 321 1.05 5.14 -2.37
CA GLY A 321 0.05 4.24 -1.77
C GLY A 321 -0.68 4.87 -0.58
N LEU A 322 0.05 5.45 0.36
CA LEU A 322 -0.53 6.17 1.50
C LEU A 322 -1.40 7.35 1.04
N ARG A 323 -0.97 8.06 0.01
CA ARG A 323 -1.74 9.18 -0.55
C ARG A 323 -3.06 8.74 -1.14
N HIS A 324 -3.07 7.64 -1.89
CA HIS A 324 -4.30 7.09 -2.46
C HIS A 324 -5.28 6.65 -1.38
N LEU A 325 -4.80 5.98 -0.35
CA LEU A 325 -5.64 5.56 0.78
C LEU A 325 -6.22 6.76 1.55
N ASP A 326 -5.42 7.81 1.76
CA ASP A 326 -5.89 9.06 2.38
C ASP A 326 -7.02 9.70 1.55
N LEU A 327 -6.85 9.77 0.24
CA LEU A 327 -7.86 10.32 -0.66
C LEU A 327 -9.15 9.50 -0.68
N ALA A 328 -9.02 8.17 -0.79
CA ALA A 328 -10.16 7.27 -0.80
C ALA A 328 -10.97 7.36 0.49
N HIS A 329 -10.28 7.43 1.63
CA HIS A 329 -10.92 7.56 2.92
C HIS A 329 -11.64 8.90 3.08
N ARG A 330 -11.00 10.01 2.69
CA ARG A 330 -11.61 11.36 2.74
C ARG A 330 -12.81 11.48 1.81
N ALA A 331 -12.71 10.96 0.61
CA ALA A 331 -13.81 11.00 -0.35
C ALA A 331 -15.04 10.25 0.16
N ARG A 332 -14.83 9.10 0.80
CA ARG A 332 -15.93 8.34 1.41
C ARG A 332 -16.54 9.00 2.63
N GLY A 333 -15.75 9.76 3.38
CA GLY A 333 -16.24 10.57 4.50
C GLY A 333 -16.94 11.88 4.07
N ASN A 334 -17.17 12.10 2.76
CA ASN A 334 -17.65 13.35 2.17
C ASN A 334 -16.78 14.56 2.56
N LEU A 335 -15.51 14.33 2.90
CA LEU A 335 -14.57 15.36 3.33
C LEU A 335 -13.78 15.97 2.16
N ALA A 336 -13.84 15.36 0.99
CA ALA A 336 -13.17 15.81 -0.23
C ALA A 336 -13.84 15.20 -1.47
N ASP A 337 -13.62 15.84 -2.63
CA ASP A 337 -14.08 15.40 -3.94
C ASP A 337 -13.29 14.22 -4.54
N GLY A 338 -12.39 13.61 -3.75
CA GLY A 338 -11.61 12.44 -4.17
C GLY A 338 -10.55 12.71 -5.23
N ILE A 339 -10.40 13.94 -5.70
CA ILE A 339 -9.43 14.33 -6.72
C ILE A 339 -8.15 14.85 -6.06
N ASP A 340 -7.02 14.26 -6.40
CA ASP A 340 -5.70 14.68 -5.90
C ASP A 340 -5.17 15.92 -6.62
N ARG A 341 -5.80 17.08 -6.35
CA ARG A 341 -5.40 18.35 -6.99
C ARG A 341 -4.00 18.82 -6.62
N ARG A 342 -3.50 18.42 -5.45
CA ARG A 342 -2.25 18.92 -4.87
C ARG A 342 -1.12 17.89 -4.87
N GLY A 343 -1.41 16.62 -5.19
CA GLY A 343 -0.42 15.56 -5.30
C GLY A 343 -0.15 15.16 -6.76
N PHE A 344 -0.41 16.05 -7.71
CA PHE A 344 -0.31 15.88 -9.17
C PHE A 344 -1.30 14.86 -9.77
N GLY A 345 -2.05 14.12 -8.97
CA GLY A 345 -2.80 12.97 -9.43
C GLY A 345 -1.90 11.84 -9.96
N TRP A 346 -2.45 10.69 -10.21
CA TRP A 346 -1.71 9.56 -10.78
C TRP A 346 -1.17 9.90 -12.19
N GLU A 347 -1.94 10.64 -12.97
CA GLU A 347 -1.58 11.09 -14.33
C GLU A 347 -0.32 11.95 -14.33
N GLY A 348 -0.27 12.95 -13.45
CA GLY A 348 0.87 13.86 -13.36
C GLY A 348 2.13 13.16 -12.83
N ARG A 349 1.98 12.22 -11.90
CA ARG A 349 3.12 11.45 -11.38
C ARG A 349 3.69 10.50 -12.43
N MET A 350 2.82 9.83 -13.21
CA MET A 350 3.25 9.01 -14.34
C MET A 350 3.93 9.84 -15.42
N LEU A 351 3.42 11.04 -15.76
CA LEU A 351 4.05 11.95 -16.72
C LEU A 351 5.41 12.41 -16.23
N ILE A 352 5.54 12.84 -14.97
CA ILE A 352 6.81 13.24 -14.37
C ILE A 352 7.84 12.11 -14.47
N ALA A 353 7.45 10.89 -14.09
CA ALA A 353 8.31 9.73 -14.14
C ALA A 353 8.70 9.34 -15.58
N GLY A 354 7.74 9.37 -16.51
CA GLY A 354 7.99 9.07 -17.93
C GLY A 354 8.92 10.08 -18.59
N ILE A 355 8.71 11.37 -18.36
CA ILE A 355 9.61 12.44 -18.86
C ILE A 355 10.99 12.27 -18.24
N ALA A 356 11.07 12.04 -16.92
CA ALA A 356 12.34 11.85 -16.24
C ALA A 356 13.12 10.63 -16.79
N ALA A 357 12.40 9.57 -17.14
CA ALA A 357 13.01 8.39 -17.75
C ALA A 357 13.53 8.67 -19.18
N ALA A 358 12.75 9.40 -19.97
CA ALA A 358 13.16 9.77 -21.33
C ALA A 358 14.40 10.69 -21.35
N VAL A 359 14.56 11.54 -20.32
CA VAL A 359 15.69 12.47 -20.19
C VAL A 359 16.86 11.88 -19.36
N GLY A 360 16.66 10.75 -18.70
CA GLY A 360 17.70 10.09 -17.90
C GLY A 360 17.91 10.67 -16.49
N ILE A 361 16.92 11.38 -15.93
CA ILE A 361 16.99 12.03 -14.59
C ILE A 361 16.06 11.39 -13.56
N VAL A 362 15.71 10.12 -13.71
CA VAL A 362 14.77 9.42 -12.84
C VAL A 362 15.12 9.53 -11.34
N PRO A 363 16.40 9.35 -10.91
CA PRO A 363 16.74 9.46 -9.49
C PRO A 363 16.40 10.82 -8.88
N VAL A 364 16.63 11.91 -9.65
CA VAL A 364 16.31 13.28 -9.21
C VAL A 364 14.80 13.47 -9.09
N ALA A 365 14.05 13.04 -10.10
CA ALA A 365 12.60 13.14 -10.10
C ALA A 365 11.96 12.33 -8.95
N TYR A 366 12.47 11.12 -8.70
CA TYR A 366 11.97 10.27 -7.60
C TYR A 366 12.30 10.86 -6.23
N THR A 367 13.48 11.43 -6.06
CA THR A 367 13.85 12.13 -4.83
C THR A 367 12.89 13.31 -4.57
N ALA A 368 12.70 14.16 -5.58
CA ALA A 368 11.80 15.31 -5.48
C ALA A 368 10.34 14.87 -5.21
N LEU A 369 9.87 13.85 -5.92
CA LEU A 369 8.51 13.32 -5.75
C LEU A 369 8.32 12.70 -4.36
N ALA A 370 9.28 11.90 -3.88
CA ALA A 370 9.24 11.32 -2.54
C ALA A 370 9.18 12.41 -1.47
N LEU A 371 10.12 13.36 -1.48
CA LEU A 371 10.18 14.43 -0.49
C LEU A 371 8.89 15.26 -0.48
N TYR A 372 8.39 15.63 -1.66
CA TYR A 372 7.16 16.40 -1.78
C TYR A 372 5.95 15.65 -1.25
N LEU A 373 5.77 14.39 -1.65
CA LEU A 373 4.59 13.60 -1.23
C LEU A 373 4.65 13.24 0.25
N TRP A 374 5.82 12.88 0.81
CA TRP A 374 5.97 12.62 2.24
C TRP A 374 5.67 13.88 3.07
N TRP A 375 6.17 15.04 2.64
CA TRP A 375 5.82 16.32 3.27
C TRP A 375 4.31 16.59 3.19
N ARG A 376 3.69 16.31 2.05
CA ARG A 376 2.23 16.52 1.86
C ARG A 376 1.41 15.59 2.75
N VAL A 377 1.70 14.31 2.75
CA VAL A 377 1.00 13.34 3.60
C VAL A 377 1.16 13.73 5.08
N GLY A 378 2.37 14.01 5.51
CA GLY A 378 2.65 14.43 6.90
C GLY A 378 1.89 15.71 7.28
N ARG A 379 1.92 16.74 6.42
CA ARG A 379 1.19 17.97 6.64
C ARG A 379 -0.33 17.75 6.72
N ASP A 380 -0.89 16.99 5.76
CA ASP A 380 -2.32 16.74 5.71
C ASP A 380 -2.80 15.94 6.94
N TRP A 381 -1.96 15.06 7.47
CA TRP A 381 -2.22 14.36 8.73
C TRP A 381 -2.21 15.30 9.94
N ILE A 382 -1.18 16.14 10.05
CA ILE A 382 -1.05 17.11 11.17
C ILE A 382 -2.22 18.11 11.14
N THR A 383 -2.53 18.71 9.99
CA THR A 383 -3.61 19.69 9.86
C THR A 383 -4.98 19.06 10.06
N GLY A 384 -5.19 17.84 9.54
CA GLY A 384 -6.43 17.10 9.76
C GLY A 384 -6.65 16.73 11.22
N TRP A 385 -5.58 16.50 11.98
CA TRP A 385 -5.61 16.27 13.41
C TRP A 385 -5.97 17.56 14.19
N SER A 386 -5.26 18.66 13.93
CA SER A 386 -5.44 19.93 14.63
C SER A 386 -6.82 20.53 14.46
N ALA A 387 -7.41 20.41 13.27
CA ALA A 387 -8.74 20.94 12.97
C ALA A 387 -9.87 20.20 13.74
N ARG A 388 -9.61 18.98 14.23
CA ARG A 388 -10.62 18.14 14.91
C ARG A 388 -10.50 18.12 16.43
N HIS A 389 -9.43 18.70 16.98
CA HIS A 389 -9.20 18.83 18.41
C HIS A 389 -8.91 20.27 18.82
N PRO A 390 -9.86 21.22 18.62
CA PRO A 390 -9.65 22.63 18.97
C PRO A 390 -9.44 22.86 20.48
N ALA A 391 -9.80 21.89 21.31
CA ALA A 391 -9.66 21.98 22.76
C ALA A 391 -8.24 21.75 23.32
N ILE A 392 -7.30 21.25 22.50
CA ILE A 392 -5.92 21.03 22.95
C ILE A 392 -5.03 22.26 22.73
N ASN A 393 -5.49 23.21 21.92
CA ASN A 393 -4.75 24.43 21.55
C ASN A 393 -5.31 25.69 22.27
N ARG A 394 -6.07 25.52 23.35
CA ARG A 394 -6.50 26.66 24.22
C ARG A 394 -5.91 26.53 25.60
#